data_e52288caa46c08c5c238f185893c5e87
#
_entry.id   e52288caa46c08c5c238f185893c5e87
#
_cell.length_a   1.000
_cell.length_b   1.000
_cell.length_c   1.000
_cell.angle_alpha   90.00
_cell.angle_beta   90.00
_cell.angle_gamma   90.00
#
_symmetry.space_group_name_H-M   'P 1'
#
loop_
_entity.id
_entity.type
_entity.pdbx_description
1 polymer ?
#
loop_
_entity_poly.entity_id
_entity_poly.type
_entity_poly.pdbx_seq_one_letter_code
_entity_poly.pdbx_strand_id
1 'polypeptide(L)'
;VSRMIFSGLAYTGKAPFSTVCIHGIVRDSQGRKMSKSLGNGIDPLEVIAQYGADALRFMLVDGSTPGNDMRYIEKKVEAARNFANKLWNATRFVLMNLPEDFTPGLPSEDKLDMSDKWVLTKLNQVAGAMTDNLDHYEMGLAAAKINSFIWDVYCDWFIEIAKPRLNSGDAEQADTARRVLVYVLDKALKLLHPFMPFITEELYQALPGSAETIMTQSWPTFDEAHNWADEEEAFEKVMDYIKAVRTMRTEMNVHPAKKTSMIIETADAAPFQKAQVYLAKFAFATDVTFTEKYEGSTDGMVQVSTHAARGFIPMMELIDRDKELARLNKEKAKAEKEMAMFANQLNNPKFVERAPAALVEDIRNKYAKSQDKLANIEQSIKALG
;
A
#
# COMPACT_ATOMS: atom_id res chain seq x y z
N VAL A 1 -37.48 18.61 3.92
CA VAL A 1 -37.67 18.53 2.46
C VAL A 1 -39.04 19.06 2.10
N SER A 2 -40.20 18.48 2.56
CA SER A 2 -41.53 18.89 2.15
C SER A 2 -41.81 20.39 2.37
N ARG A 3 -41.42 20.96 3.54
CA ARG A 3 -41.53 22.40 3.79
C ARG A 3 -40.72 23.25 2.81
N MET A 4 -39.55 22.81 2.42
CA MET A 4 -38.71 23.52 1.43
C MET A 4 -39.40 23.51 0.06
N ILE A 5 -39.97 22.38 -0.34
CA ILE A 5 -40.63 22.22 -1.62
C ILE A 5 -41.85 23.15 -1.72
N PHE A 6 -42.82 23.07 -0.79
CA PHE A 6 -44.01 23.88 -0.91
C PHE A 6 -43.75 25.37 -0.64
N SER A 7 -42.81 25.74 0.24
CA SER A 7 -42.44 27.15 0.41
C SER A 7 -41.75 27.69 -0.87
N GLY A 8 -40.83 26.91 -1.46
CA GLY A 8 -40.20 27.27 -2.73
C GLY A 8 -41.25 27.51 -3.83
N LEU A 9 -42.15 26.55 -4.01
CA LEU A 9 -43.26 26.67 -5.00
C LEU A 9 -44.14 27.87 -4.71
N ALA A 10 -44.52 28.12 -3.44
CA ALA A 10 -45.41 29.20 -3.07
C ALA A 10 -44.78 30.58 -3.30
N TYR A 11 -43.49 30.76 -3.05
CA TYR A 11 -42.83 32.08 -3.13
C TYR A 11 -42.14 32.34 -4.49
N THR A 12 -41.63 31.29 -5.16
CA THR A 12 -40.86 31.46 -6.40
C THR A 12 -41.51 30.86 -7.63
N GLY A 13 -42.58 30.08 -7.46
CA GLY A 13 -43.23 29.34 -8.56
C GLY A 13 -42.39 28.21 -9.14
N LYS A 14 -41.26 27.91 -8.54
CA LYS A 14 -40.31 26.88 -9.03
C LYS A 14 -39.96 25.88 -7.93
N ALA A 15 -39.68 24.64 -8.30
CA ALA A 15 -39.10 23.67 -7.37
C ALA A 15 -37.72 24.15 -6.94
N PRO A 16 -37.40 24.15 -5.61
CA PRO A 16 -36.15 24.66 -5.10
C PRO A 16 -34.93 23.79 -5.43
N PHE A 17 -35.13 22.53 -5.78
CA PHE A 17 -34.11 21.56 -6.17
C PHE A 17 -34.70 20.44 -6.99
N SER A 18 -33.88 19.79 -7.82
CA SER A 18 -34.27 18.65 -8.65
C SER A 18 -33.95 17.30 -8.00
N THR A 19 -32.98 17.29 -7.08
CA THR A 19 -32.48 16.06 -6.46
C THR A 19 -32.51 16.17 -4.93
N VAL A 20 -32.87 15.08 -4.27
CA VAL A 20 -32.83 14.92 -2.81
C VAL A 20 -31.92 13.75 -2.48
N CYS A 21 -30.73 14.06 -1.97
CA CYS A 21 -29.80 13.04 -1.48
C CYS A 21 -30.16 12.68 -0.03
N ILE A 22 -30.58 11.43 0.21
CA ILE A 22 -30.92 10.92 1.53
C ILE A 22 -29.70 10.20 2.10
N HIS A 23 -29.17 10.69 3.20
CA HIS A 23 -28.07 10.06 3.92
C HIS A 23 -28.55 9.30 5.15
N GLY A 24 -27.76 8.31 5.59
CA GLY A 24 -27.96 7.60 6.86
C GLY A 24 -27.61 8.44 8.08
N ILE A 25 -27.84 7.89 9.26
CA ILE A 25 -27.42 8.50 10.51
C ILE A 25 -26.18 7.79 11.07
N VAL A 26 -25.44 8.54 11.88
CA VAL A 26 -24.30 7.97 12.63
C VAL A 26 -24.85 7.27 13.87
N ARG A 27 -24.50 6.00 14.03
CA ARG A 27 -24.83 5.15 15.19
C ARG A 27 -23.59 4.92 16.05
N ASP A 28 -23.79 4.50 17.30
CA ASP A 28 -22.69 4.12 18.17
C ASP A 28 -21.94 2.86 17.64
N SER A 29 -20.86 2.48 18.29
CA SER A 29 -20.03 1.32 17.90
C SER A 29 -20.82 -0.01 17.91
N GLN A 30 -21.91 -0.10 18.67
CA GLN A 30 -22.80 -1.26 18.72
C GLN A 30 -23.94 -1.19 17.70
N GLY A 31 -24.02 -0.11 16.91
CA GLY A 31 -25.05 0.10 15.91
C GLY A 31 -26.38 0.65 16.45
N ARG A 32 -26.40 1.11 17.70
CA ARG A 32 -27.59 1.73 18.31
C ARG A 32 -27.68 3.20 17.92
N LYS A 33 -28.91 3.70 17.78
CA LYS A 33 -29.13 5.13 17.58
C LYS A 33 -28.63 5.91 18.80
N MET A 34 -27.84 6.94 18.56
CA MET A 34 -27.37 7.83 19.62
C MET A 34 -28.53 8.67 20.19
N SER A 35 -28.66 8.74 21.50
CA SER A 35 -29.64 9.55 22.16
C SER A 35 -29.15 10.03 23.53
N LYS A 36 -29.69 11.17 23.99
CA LYS A 36 -29.38 11.70 25.32
C LYS A 36 -29.78 10.74 26.44
N SER A 37 -30.90 10.03 26.26
CA SER A 37 -31.42 9.08 27.26
C SER A 37 -30.55 7.82 27.40
N LEU A 38 -29.84 7.41 26.37
CA LEU A 38 -28.91 6.28 26.43
C LEU A 38 -27.49 6.69 26.86
N GLY A 39 -27.18 7.99 26.89
CA GLY A 39 -25.85 8.47 27.23
C GLY A 39 -24.73 8.00 26.26
N ASN A 40 -25.11 7.58 25.05
CA ASN A 40 -24.21 7.05 24.05
C ASN A 40 -23.92 8.06 22.94
N GLY A 41 -24.23 9.34 23.16
CA GLY A 41 -23.88 10.44 22.25
C GLY A 41 -22.37 10.70 22.29
N ILE A 42 -21.81 11.00 21.13
CA ILE A 42 -20.42 11.40 20.99
C ILE A 42 -20.41 12.89 20.66
N ASP A 43 -19.68 13.68 21.44
CA ASP A 43 -19.52 15.10 21.17
C ASP A 43 -18.48 15.29 20.05
N PRO A 44 -18.87 15.83 18.88
CA PRO A 44 -17.94 16.07 17.81
C PRO A 44 -16.82 17.06 18.16
N LEU A 45 -17.05 17.99 19.11
CA LEU A 45 -16.02 18.94 19.53
C LEU A 45 -14.91 18.25 20.32
N GLU A 46 -15.23 17.27 21.15
CA GLU A 46 -14.23 16.46 21.85
C GLU A 46 -13.39 15.64 20.86
N VAL A 47 -14.02 15.05 19.84
CA VAL A 47 -13.33 14.33 18.77
C VAL A 47 -12.42 15.27 17.97
N ILE A 48 -12.89 16.46 17.63
CA ILE A 48 -12.09 17.48 16.92
C ILE A 48 -10.90 17.93 17.78
N ALA A 49 -11.08 18.12 19.07
CA ALA A 49 -9.98 18.50 19.96
C ALA A 49 -8.89 17.41 20.04
N GLN A 50 -9.27 16.15 19.93
CA GLN A 50 -8.34 15.01 20.02
C GLN A 50 -7.69 14.63 18.70
N TYR A 51 -8.43 14.64 17.58
CA TYR A 51 -8.00 14.10 16.30
C TYR A 51 -7.90 15.13 15.18
N GLY A 52 -8.49 16.31 15.35
CA GLY A 52 -8.60 17.35 14.33
C GLY A 52 -9.91 17.25 13.52
N ALA A 53 -10.33 18.40 12.98
CA ALA A 53 -11.58 18.51 12.23
C ALA A 53 -11.57 17.68 10.95
N ASP A 54 -10.45 17.69 10.20
CA ASP A 54 -10.33 16.92 8.95
C ASP A 54 -10.44 15.41 9.17
N ALA A 55 -9.89 14.89 10.27
CA ALA A 55 -9.98 13.47 10.59
C ALA A 55 -11.44 13.04 10.82
N LEU A 56 -12.21 13.85 11.57
CA LEU A 56 -13.64 13.58 11.78
C LEU A 56 -14.42 13.69 10.47
N ARG A 57 -14.20 14.76 9.70
CA ARG A 57 -14.87 14.99 8.40
C ARG A 57 -14.62 13.84 7.44
N PHE A 58 -13.37 13.43 7.30
CA PHE A 58 -12.98 12.34 6.41
C PHE A 58 -13.63 11.01 6.83
N MET A 59 -13.56 10.67 8.13
CA MET A 59 -14.19 9.46 8.66
C MET A 59 -15.70 9.42 8.42
N LEU A 60 -16.40 10.57 8.50
CA LEU A 60 -17.84 10.63 8.26
C LEU A 60 -18.23 10.41 6.80
N VAL A 61 -17.30 10.61 5.86
CA VAL A 61 -17.54 10.42 4.43
C VAL A 61 -16.96 9.08 3.95
N ASP A 62 -15.77 8.71 4.41
CA ASP A 62 -15.09 7.49 3.99
C ASP A 62 -15.91 6.24 4.34
N GLY A 63 -16.25 5.46 3.31
CA GLY A 63 -17.12 4.29 3.44
C GLY A 63 -18.60 4.60 3.65
N SER A 64 -19.03 5.87 3.53
CA SER A 64 -20.44 6.22 3.51
C SER A 64 -21.10 5.74 2.22
N THR A 65 -22.33 5.22 2.35
CA THR A 65 -23.16 4.80 1.21
C THR A 65 -24.51 5.51 1.32
N PRO A 66 -25.04 6.10 0.25
CA PRO A 66 -26.34 6.76 0.28
C PRO A 66 -27.43 5.86 0.90
N GLY A 67 -28.22 6.43 1.79
CA GLY A 67 -29.33 5.74 2.45
C GLY A 67 -28.95 4.77 3.58
N ASN A 68 -27.69 4.48 3.80
CA ASN A 68 -27.23 3.55 4.83
C ASN A 68 -26.69 4.28 6.07
N ASP A 69 -27.04 3.74 7.26
CA ASP A 69 -26.47 4.20 8.52
C ASP A 69 -25.02 3.75 8.66
N MET A 70 -24.21 4.60 9.27
CA MET A 70 -22.82 4.25 9.57
C MET A 70 -22.60 4.12 11.08
N ARG A 71 -21.61 3.31 11.48
CA ARG A 71 -21.19 3.21 12.87
C ARG A 71 -20.00 4.12 13.12
N TYR A 72 -20.07 4.88 14.21
CA TYR A 72 -18.89 5.57 14.72
C TYR A 72 -17.90 4.54 15.27
N ILE A 73 -16.71 4.53 14.74
CA ILE A 73 -15.61 3.68 15.18
C ILE A 73 -14.39 4.58 15.37
N GLU A 74 -13.96 4.78 16.60
CA GLU A 74 -12.85 5.67 16.95
C GLU A 74 -11.56 5.35 16.18
N LYS A 75 -11.25 4.07 15.98
CA LYS A 75 -10.11 3.64 15.15
C LYS A 75 -10.14 4.16 13.71
N LYS A 76 -11.32 4.42 13.15
CA LYS A 76 -11.45 5.03 11.82
C LYS A 76 -11.06 6.51 11.84
N VAL A 77 -11.40 7.24 12.92
CA VAL A 77 -10.96 8.63 13.10
C VAL A 77 -9.45 8.69 13.28
N GLU A 78 -8.88 7.78 14.05
CA GLU A 78 -7.43 7.65 14.21
C GLU A 78 -6.73 7.33 12.89
N ALA A 79 -7.28 6.44 12.07
CA ALA A 79 -6.78 6.14 10.73
C ALA A 79 -6.80 7.38 9.82
N ALA A 80 -7.88 8.17 9.85
CA ALA A 80 -7.98 9.42 9.10
C ALA A 80 -6.96 10.46 9.57
N ARG A 81 -6.70 10.59 10.88
CA ARG A 81 -5.61 11.43 11.41
C ARG A 81 -4.24 10.94 10.92
N ASN A 82 -4.01 9.63 10.93
CA ASN A 82 -2.75 9.06 10.45
C ASN A 82 -2.56 9.31 8.94
N PHE A 83 -3.65 9.29 8.17
CA PHE A 83 -3.63 9.69 6.76
C PHE A 83 -3.22 11.16 6.59
N ALA A 84 -3.82 12.08 7.37
CA ALA A 84 -3.42 13.49 7.38
C ALA A 84 -1.93 13.66 7.71
N ASN A 85 -1.43 12.95 8.73
CA ASN A 85 -0.01 12.98 9.11
C ASN A 85 0.90 12.43 8.00
N LYS A 86 0.48 11.38 7.29
CA LYS A 86 1.23 10.84 6.14
C LYS A 86 1.32 11.86 5.02
N LEU A 87 0.21 12.52 4.68
CA LEU A 87 0.17 13.58 3.68
C LEU A 87 1.06 14.77 4.07
N TRP A 88 1.00 15.20 5.32
CA TRP A 88 1.88 16.24 5.86
C TRP A 88 3.36 15.92 5.67
N ASN A 89 3.77 14.71 6.06
CA ASN A 89 5.16 14.26 5.94
C ASN A 89 5.59 14.11 4.48
N ALA A 90 4.70 13.67 3.60
CA ALA A 90 4.95 13.58 2.17
C ALA A 90 5.17 14.97 1.56
N THR A 91 4.31 15.94 1.88
CA THR A 91 4.48 17.33 1.44
C THR A 91 5.78 17.94 1.96
N ARG A 92 6.09 17.74 3.25
CA ARG A 92 7.35 18.19 3.83
C ARG A 92 8.56 17.59 3.10
N PHE A 93 8.53 16.29 2.77
CA PHE A 93 9.58 15.66 1.98
C PHE A 93 9.75 16.35 0.62
N VAL A 94 8.65 16.61 -0.09
CA VAL A 94 8.70 17.29 -1.39
C VAL A 94 9.34 18.66 -1.24
N LEU A 95 8.84 19.49 -0.35
CA LEU A 95 9.35 20.87 -0.12
C LEU A 95 10.84 20.90 0.24
N MET A 96 11.32 19.98 1.06
CA MET A 96 12.74 19.87 1.45
C MET A 96 13.67 19.49 0.29
N ASN A 97 13.15 18.96 -0.81
CA ASN A 97 13.91 18.57 -1.99
C ASN A 97 13.82 19.60 -3.14
N LEU A 98 13.12 20.71 -2.94
CA LEU A 98 13.04 21.79 -3.93
C LEU A 98 14.19 22.79 -3.74
N PRO A 99 14.83 23.23 -4.82
CA PRO A 99 15.77 24.36 -4.77
C PRO A 99 15.01 25.69 -4.58
N GLU A 100 15.72 26.73 -4.13
CA GLU A 100 15.12 28.05 -3.86
C GLU A 100 14.52 28.70 -5.13
N ASP A 101 15.09 28.42 -6.29
CA ASP A 101 14.66 28.95 -7.60
C ASP A 101 13.70 27.99 -8.34
N PHE A 102 13.09 27.05 -7.65
CA PHE A 102 12.18 26.08 -8.26
C PHE A 102 10.99 26.75 -8.94
N THR A 103 10.76 26.38 -10.20
CA THR A 103 9.60 26.82 -10.98
C THR A 103 8.65 25.66 -11.23
N PRO A 104 7.39 25.73 -10.74
CA PRO A 104 6.41 24.66 -10.93
C PRO A 104 5.98 24.51 -12.39
N GLY A 105 5.40 23.38 -12.73
CA GLY A 105 4.90 23.04 -14.05
C GLY A 105 5.42 21.70 -14.52
N LEU A 106 4.63 20.97 -15.30
CA LEU A 106 5.10 19.72 -15.90
C LEU A 106 6.21 19.98 -16.91
N PRO A 107 7.23 19.12 -16.98
CA PRO A 107 8.18 19.14 -18.08
C PRO A 107 7.50 18.68 -19.37
N SER A 108 8.18 18.87 -20.52
CA SER A 108 7.73 18.31 -21.80
C SER A 108 7.71 16.78 -21.74
N GLU A 109 6.83 16.16 -22.54
CA GLU A 109 6.59 14.72 -22.49
C GLU A 109 7.84 13.85 -22.74
N ASP A 110 8.73 14.33 -23.62
CA ASP A 110 10.00 13.66 -23.94
C ASP A 110 10.97 13.51 -22.76
N LYS A 111 10.77 14.31 -21.68
CA LYS A 111 11.56 14.25 -20.45
C LYS A 111 10.95 13.33 -19.39
N LEU A 112 9.70 12.93 -19.58
CA LEU A 112 8.99 12.03 -18.64
C LEU A 112 9.48 10.60 -18.86
N ASP A 113 9.90 9.96 -17.77
CA ASP A 113 10.17 8.53 -17.80
C ASP A 113 8.88 7.71 -17.60
N MET A 114 9.01 6.38 -17.69
CA MET A 114 7.88 5.45 -17.53
C MET A 114 7.19 5.59 -16.15
N SER A 115 7.93 5.90 -15.10
CA SER A 115 7.36 6.08 -13.76
C SER A 115 6.61 7.40 -13.61
N ASP A 116 7.04 8.46 -14.30
CA ASP A 116 6.34 9.73 -14.35
C ASP A 116 5.01 9.58 -15.10
N LYS A 117 5.04 8.95 -16.27
CA LYS A 117 3.85 8.67 -17.07
C LYS A 117 2.86 7.80 -16.29
N TRP A 118 3.35 6.79 -15.57
CA TRP A 118 2.53 5.95 -14.71
C TRP A 118 1.79 6.75 -13.64
N VAL A 119 2.49 7.57 -12.85
CA VAL A 119 1.82 8.32 -11.75
C VAL A 119 0.86 9.38 -12.28
N LEU A 120 1.20 10.03 -13.39
CA LEU A 120 0.34 11.01 -14.06
C LEU A 120 -0.93 10.36 -14.61
N THR A 121 -0.81 9.17 -15.22
CA THR A 121 -1.97 8.39 -15.68
C THR A 121 -2.85 7.99 -14.49
N LYS A 122 -2.27 7.48 -13.39
CA LYS A 122 -3.04 7.16 -12.17
C LYS A 122 -3.77 8.37 -11.59
N LEU A 123 -3.12 9.52 -11.53
CA LEU A 123 -3.75 10.77 -11.08
C LEU A 123 -4.92 11.17 -11.97
N ASN A 124 -4.71 11.09 -13.27
CA ASN A 124 -5.69 11.43 -14.29
C ASN A 124 -6.95 10.55 -14.19
N GLN A 125 -6.75 9.24 -14.06
CA GLN A 125 -7.82 8.26 -13.86
C GLN A 125 -8.59 8.52 -12.56
N VAL A 126 -7.90 8.86 -11.48
CA VAL A 126 -8.53 9.19 -10.19
C VAL A 126 -9.36 10.46 -10.31
N ALA A 127 -8.86 11.51 -10.98
CA ALA A 127 -9.60 12.75 -11.20
C ALA A 127 -10.92 12.50 -11.96
N GLY A 128 -10.88 11.72 -13.03
CA GLY A 128 -12.08 11.32 -13.78
C GLY A 128 -13.06 10.52 -12.93
N ALA A 129 -12.56 9.47 -12.28
CA ALA A 129 -13.39 8.60 -11.45
C ALA A 129 -13.98 9.29 -10.22
N MET A 130 -13.29 10.26 -9.63
CA MET A 130 -13.83 11.08 -8.53
C MET A 130 -14.93 12.00 -9.01
N THR A 131 -14.76 12.63 -10.18
CA THR A 131 -15.79 13.48 -10.79
C THR A 131 -17.06 12.68 -11.03
N ASP A 132 -16.94 11.51 -11.64
CA ASP A 132 -18.06 10.60 -11.90
C ASP A 132 -18.76 10.18 -10.60
N ASN A 133 -18.03 9.74 -9.58
CA ASN A 133 -18.63 9.37 -8.29
C ASN A 133 -19.32 10.56 -7.60
N LEU A 134 -18.75 11.77 -7.66
CA LEU A 134 -19.39 12.95 -7.06
C LEU A 134 -20.65 13.36 -7.79
N ASP A 135 -20.70 13.28 -9.13
CA ASP A 135 -21.87 13.53 -9.94
C ASP A 135 -23.00 12.53 -9.65
N HIS A 136 -22.66 11.31 -9.24
CA HIS A 136 -23.60 10.27 -8.80
C HIS A 136 -23.87 10.27 -7.28
N TYR A 137 -23.41 11.29 -6.54
CA TYR A 137 -23.55 11.39 -5.08
C TYR A 137 -22.88 10.26 -4.28
N GLU A 138 -21.88 9.60 -4.84
CA GLU A 138 -21.13 8.50 -4.24
C GLU A 138 -19.87 9.03 -3.51
N MET A 139 -20.08 9.97 -2.58
CA MET A 139 -19.00 10.68 -1.90
C MET A 139 -18.01 9.76 -1.18
N GLY A 140 -18.49 8.64 -0.61
CA GLY A 140 -17.64 7.65 0.06
C GLY A 140 -16.69 6.95 -0.90
N LEU A 141 -17.12 6.65 -2.13
CA LEU A 141 -16.28 6.07 -3.16
C LEU A 141 -15.24 7.08 -3.67
N ALA A 142 -15.63 8.34 -3.86
CA ALA A 142 -14.69 9.40 -4.22
C ALA A 142 -13.60 9.59 -3.13
N ALA A 143 -13.98 9.64 -1.86
CA ALA A 143 -13.04 9.74 -0.74
C ALA A 143 -12.07 8.55 -0.68
N ALA A 144 -12.56 7.32 -0.87
CA ALA A 144 -11.73 6.13 -0.90
C ALA A 144 -10.71 6.14 -2.06
N LYS A 145 -11.12 6.60 -3.26
CA LYS A 145 -10.23 6.70 -4.42
C LYS A 145 -9.05 7.65 -4.19
N ILE A 146 -9.33 8.85 -3.68
CA ILE A 146 -8.24 9.82 -3.42
C ILE A 146 -7.36 9.38 -2.24
N ASN A 147 -7.92 8.72 -1.23
CA ASN A 147 -7.16 8.14 -0.14
C ASN A 147 -6.17 7.09 -0.65
N SER A 148 -6.65 6.09 -1.42
CA SER A 148 -5.80 5.05 -1.99
C SER A 148 -4.75 5.63 -2.94
N PHE A 149 -5.10 6.61 -3.76
CA PHE A 149 -4.12 7.27 -4.62
C PHE A 149 -3.00 7.94 -3.82
N ILE A 150 -3.34 8.76 -2.83
CA ILE A 150 -2.33 9.46 -2.01
C ILE A 150 -1.51 8.46 -1.20
N TRP A 151 -2.17 7.48 -0.56
CA TRP A 151 -1.49 6.54 0.32
C TRP A 151 -0.63 5.55 -0.45
N ASP A 152 -1.24 4.79 -1.37
CA ASP A 152 -0.59 3.65 -2.00
C ASP A 152 0.24 4.04 -3.23
N VAL A 153 -0.27 4.97 -4.08
CA VAL A 153 0.39 5.33 -5.33
C VAL A 153 1.43 6.42 -5.08
N TYR A 154 1.02 7.54 -4.51
CA TYR A 154 1.90 8.69 -4.35
C TYR A 154 2.95 8.49 -3.25
N CYS A 155 2.51 8.17 -2.01
CA CYS A 155 3.40 8.08 -0.86
C CYS A 155 4.22 6.80 -0.84
N ASP A 156 3.60 5.63 -1.06
CA ASP A 156 4.29 4.35 -0.90
C ASP A 156 5.15 3.98 -2.11
N TRP A 157 4.77 4.47 -3.31
CA TRP A 157 5.52 4.17 -4.52
C TRP A 157 6.20 5.38 -5.12
N PHE A 158 5.48 6.40 -5.55
CA PHE A 158 6.06 7.44 -6.39
C PHE A 158 7.14 8.27 -5.67
N ILE A 159 6.92 8.66 -4.42
CA ILE A 159 7.94 9.33 -3.61
C ILE A 159 9.20 8.46 -3.49
N GLU A 160 9.05 7.17 -3.25
CA GLU A 160 10.20 6.27 -3.14
C GLU A 160 10.92 6.07 -4.48
N ILE A 161 10.18 6.02 -5.59
CA ILE A 161 10.68 5.96 -6.97
C ILE A 161 11.45 7.24 -7.32
N ALA A 162 10.98 8.41 -6.91
CA ALA A 162 11.65 9.68 -7.16
C ALA A 162 12.99 9.83 -6.44
N LYS A 163 13.20 9.22 -5.26
CA LYS A 163 14.42 9.37 -4.46
C LYS A 163 15.73 9.04 -5.19
N PRO A 164 15.88 7.95 -5.95
CA PRO A 164 17.08 7.72 -6.76
C PRO A 164 17.37 8.83 -7.75
N ARG A 165 16.33 9.35 -8.40
CA ARG A 165 16.46 10.42 -9.40
C ARG A 165 16.87 11.74 -8.77
N LEU A 166 16.27 12.09 -7.61
CA LEU A 166 16.64 13.28 -6.82
C LEU A 166 18.12 13.25 -6.38
N ASN A 167 18.69 12.05 -6.19
CA ASN A 167 20.06 11.84 -5.72
C ASN A 167 21.02 11.30 -6.81
N SER A 168 20.61 11.31 -8.07
CA SER A 168 21.41 10.73 -9.17
C SER A 168 22.66 11.53 -9.54
N GLY A 169 22.72 12.82 -9.19
CA GLY A 169 23.71 13.75 -9.71
C GLY A 169 23.38 14.32 -11.10
N ASP A 170 22.32 13.81 -11.75
CA ASP A 170 21.80 14.32 -13.01
C ASP A 170 20.75 15.42 -12.72
N ALA A 171 21.10 16.66 -13.04
CA ALA A 171 20.27 17.82 -12.73
C ALA A 171 18.93 17.80 -13.49
N GLU A 172 18.89 17.29 -14.71
CA GLU A 172 17.68 17.23 -15.54
C GLU A 172 16.70 16.19 -15.00
N GLN A 173 17.18 15.00 -14.67
CA GLN A 173 16.36 13.94 -14.06
C GLN A 173 15.82 14.38 -12.69
N ALA A 174 16.64 15.05 -11.90
CA ALA A 174 16.23 15.57 -10.61
C ALA A 174 15.16 16.68 -10.73
N ASP A 175 15.31 17.61 -11.68
CA ASP A 175 14.32 18.66 -11.94
C ASP A 175 12.99 18.07 -12.43
N THR A 176 13.04 17.14 -13.38
CA THR A 176 11.85 16.40 -13.86
C THR A 176 11.10 15.73 -12.69
N ALA A 177 11.82 15.00 -11.85
CA ALA A 177 11.20 14.32 -10.69
C ALA A 177 10.56 15.32 -9.72
N ARG A 178 11.21 16.46 -9.43
CA ARG A 178 10.64 17.53 -8.56
C ARG A 178 9.37 18.11 -9.15
N ARG A 179 9.37 18.43 -10.45
CA ARG A 179 8.21 18.98 -11.15
C ARG A 179 7.02 18.04 -11.12
N VAL A 180 7.23 16.75 -11.39
CA VAL A 180 6.15 15.76 -11.33
C VAL A 180 5.66 15.57 -9.90
N LEU A 181 6.56 15.49 -8.89
CA LEU A 181 6.17 15.42 -7.48
C LEU A 181 5.27 16.58 -7.07
N VAL A 182 5.64 17.81 -7.40
CA VAL A 182 4.84 19.01 -7.05
C VAL A 182 3.53 19.04 -7.80
N TYR A 183 3.53 18.73 -9.11
CA TYR A 183 2.32 18.72 -9.93
C TYR A 183 1.30 17.72 -9.42
N VAL A 184 1.73 16.48 -9.14
CA VAL A 184 0.85 15.43 -8.62
C VAL A 184 0.30 15.81 -7.25
N LEU A 185 1.14 16.38 -6.38
CA LEU A 185 0.72 16.84 -5.05
C LEU A 185 -0.32 17.98 -5.14
N ASP A 186 -0.09 18.99 -5.96
CA ASP A 186 -1.04 20.10 -6.19
C ASP A 186 -2.42 19.57 -6.59
N LYS A 187 -2.48 18.68 -7.57
CA LYS A 187 -3.74 18.10 -8.03
C LYS A 187 -4.39 17.19 -6.98
N ALA A 188 -3.61 16.38 -6.28
CA ALA A 188 -4.11 15.51 -5.22
C ALA A 188 -4.70 16.32 -4.04
N LEU A 189 -4.07 17.45 -3.67
CA LEU A 189 -4.61 18.35 -2.64
C LEU A 189 -5.94 18.94 -3.07
N LYS A 190 -6.07 19.39 -4.33
CA LYS A 190 -7.34 19.90 -4.88
C LYS A 190 -8.45 18.87 -4.88
N LEU A 191 -8.14 17.61 -5.25
CA LEU A 191 -9.09 16.50 -5.21
C LEU A 191 -9.51 16.11 -3.78
N LEU A 192 -8.60 16.21 -2.81
CA LEU A 192 -8.88 15.90 -1.41
C LEU A 192 -9.60 17.03 -0.67
N HIS A 193 -9.46 18.28 -1.13
CA HIS A 193 -9.92 19.48 -0.41
C HIS A 193 -11.38 19.44 0.05
N PRO A 194 -12.36 18.97 -0.72
CA PRO A 194 -13.75 18.88 -0.26
C PRO A 194 -13.95 18.06 1.02
N PHE A 195 -13.09 17.09 1.26
CA PHE A 195 -13.16 16.17 2.39
C PHE A 195 -12.33 16.64 3.59
N MET A 196 -11.12 17.17 3.35
CA MET A 196 -10.15 17.59 4.35
C MET A 196 -9.66 19.03 4.09
N PRO A 197 -10.53 20.04 4.25
CA PRO A 197 -10.24 21.41 3.79
C PRO A 197 -9.10 22.09 4.54
N PHE A 198 -8.90 21.82 5.83
CA PHE A 198 -7.94 22.57 6.63
C PHE A 198 -6.49 22.19 6.29
N ILE A 199 -6.19 20.90 6.31
CA ILE A 199 -4.83 20.44 5.99
C ILE A 199 -4.47 20.69 4.53
N THR A 200 -5.41 20.51 3.60
CA THR A 200 -5.13 20.71 2.19
C THR A 200 -4.90 22.17 1.84
N GLU A 201 -5.59 23.11 2.48
CA GLU A 201 -5.33 24.55 2.33
C GLU A 201 -3.92 24.88 2.83
N GLU A 202 -3.58 24.47 4.04
CA GLU A 202 -2.26 24.72 4.66
C GLU A 202 -1.11 24.19 3.79
N LEU A 203 -1.25 22.94 3.31
CA LEU A 203 -0.24 22.34 2.46
C LEU A 203 -0.16 22.96 1.07
N TYR A 204 -1.31 23.35 0.51
CA TYR A 204 -1.36 24.00 -0.80
C TYR A 204 -0.65 25.38 -0.77
N GLN A 205 -0.91 26.18 0.24
CA GLN A 205 -0.27 27.50 0.39
C GLN A 205 1.25 27.40 0.57
N ALA A 206 1.75 26.28 1.08
CA ALA A 206 3.18 26.04 1.19
C ALA A 206 3.85 25.65 -0.15
N LEU A 207 3.08 25.27 -1.19
CA LEU A 207 3.63 24.89 -2.49
C LEU A 207 4.12 26.10 -3.27
N PRO A 208 5.25 26.02 -3.99
CA PRO A 208 5.71 27.08 -4.88
C PRO A 208 4.69 27.37 -5.97
N GLY A 209 4.41 28.65 -6.20
CA GLY A 209 3.47 29.11 -7.22
C GLY A 209 2.00 28.88 -6.90
N SER A 210 1.67 28.55 -5.64
CA SER A 210 0.29 28.48 -5.16
C SER A 210 -0.41 29.85 -5.25
N ALA A 211 -1.72 29.82 -5.50
CA ALA A 211 -2.58 30.98 -5.39
C ALA A 211 -2.93 31.27 -3.91
N GLU A 212 -3.64 32.36 -3.65
CA GLU A 212 -4.03 32.80 -2.30
C GLU A 212 -4.82 31.72 -1.55
N THR A 213 -5.65 30.95 -2.24
CA THR A 213 -6.43 29.84 -1.66
C THR A 213 -6.68 28.74 -2.66
N ILE A 214 -6.71 27.50 -2.18
CA ILE A 214 -7.08 26.32 -2.97
C ILE A 214 -8.57 26.35 -3.36
N MET A 215 -9.42 27.00 -2.56
CA MET A 215 -10.88 27.02 -2.75
C MET A 215 -11.33 27.61 -4.08
N THR A 216 -10.55 28.53 -4.65
CA THR A 216 -10.87 29.18 -5.93
C THR A 216 -10.21 28.51 -7.13
N GLN A 217 -9.49 27.43 -6.90
CA GLN A 217 -8.79 26.73 -7.97
C GLN A 217 -9.72 25.82 -8.76
N SER A 218 -9.35 25.60 -10.04
CA SER A 218 -10.09 24.67 -10.90
C SER A 218 -9.99 23.24 -10.38
N TRP A 219 -11.12 22.54 -10.43
CA TRP A 219 -11.17 21.11 -10.16
C TRP A 219 -10.36 20.34 -11.20
N PRO A 220 -9.47 19.40 -10.80
CA PRO A 220 -8.75 18.56 -11.72
C PRO A 220 -9.72 17.64 -12.49
N THR A 221 -9.63 17.65 -13.81
CA THR A 221 -10.44 16.82 -14.70
C THR A 221 -9.59 15.81 -15.43
N PHE A 222 -10.22 14.75 -15.93
CA PHE A 222 -9.55 13.79 -16.81
C PHE A 222 -9.15 14.47 -18.12
N ASP A 223 -7.92 14.19 -18.57
CA ASP A 223 -7.33 14.69 -19.81
C ASP A 223 -6.70 13.54 -20.58
N GLU A 224 -7.17 13.25 -21.78
CA GLU A 224 -6.67 12.15 -22.62
C GLU A 224 -5.17 12.31 -22.95
N ALA A 225 -4.67 13.54 -23.01
CA ALA A 225 -3.24 13.80 -23.22
C ALA A 225 -2.32 13.30 -22.11
N HIS A 226 -2.88 13.01 -20.94
CA HIS A 226 -2.14 12.48 -19.78
C HIS A 226 -2.54 11.03 -19.44
N ASN A 227 -2.90 10.24 -20.46
CA ASN A 227 -3.34 8.85 -20.31
C ASN A 227 -2.44 7.90 -21.11
N TRP A 228 -1.32 7.52 -20.53
CA TRP A 228 -0.31 6.61 -21.16
C TRP A 228 -0.55 5.17 -20.68
N ALA A 229 -1.59 4.52 -21.23
CA ALA A 229 -2.01 3.19 -20.80
C ALA A 229 -0.92 2.11 -21.00
N ASP A 230 -0.15 2.20 -22.08
CA ASP A 230 0.91 1.22 -22.38
C ASP A 230 2.06 1.33 -21.37
N GLU A 231 2.48 2.56 -21.03
CA GLU A 231 3.51 2.79 -20.02
C GLU A 231 3.02 2.45 -18.60
N GLU A 232 1.73 2.69 -18.32
CA GLU A 232 1.10 2.27 -17.07
C GLU A 232 1.19 0.74 -16.91
N GLU A 233 0.70 -0.02 -17.90
CA GLU A 233 0.74 -1.49 -17.89
C GLU A 233 2.18 -2.01 -17.78
N ALA A 234 3.09 -1.43 -18.56
CA ALA A 234 4.50 -1.81 -18.56
C ALA A 234 5.15 -1.61 -17.18
N PHE A 235 4.89 -0.48 -16.52
CA PHE A 235 5.45 -0.21 -15.21
C PHE A 235 4.80 -1.05 -14.10
N GLU A 236 3.50 -1.32 -14.18
CA GLU A 236 2.82 -2.20 -13.23
C GLU A 236 3.35 -3.64 -13.26
N LYS A 237 3.74 -4.17 -14.43
CA LYS A 237 4.42 -5.47 -14.55
C LYS A 237 5.72 -5.51 -13.73
N VAL A 238 6.50 -4.43 -13.78
CA VAL A 238 7.73 -4.30 -12.99
C VAL A 238 7.42 -4.19 -11.49
N MET A 239 6.44 -3.39 -11.13
CA MET A 239 6.03 -3.22 -9.73
C MET A 239 5.53 -4.53 -9.12
N ASP A 240 4.76 -5.31 -9.87
CA ASP A 240 4.26 -6.61 -9.40
C ASP A 240 5.41 -7.62 -9.21
N TYR A 241 6.41 -7.59 -10.08
CA TYR A 241 7.61 -8.39 -9.89
C TYR A 241 8.39 -7.95 -8.63
N ILE A 242 8.57 -6.65 -8.41
CA ILE A 242 9.20 -6.12 -7.20
C ILE A 242 8.43 -6.56 -5.94
N LYS A 243 7.09 -6.45 -5.95
CA LYS A 243 6.24 -6.91 -4.84
C LYS A 243 6.44 -8.41 -4.56
N ALA A 244 6.44 -9.23 -5.60
CA ALA A 244 6.62 -10.69 -5.49
C ALA A 244 8.00 -11.03 -4.89
N VAL A 245 9.08 -10.37 -5.33
CA VAL A 245 10.41 -10.53 -4.73
C VAL A 245 10.41 -10.11 -3.25
N ARG A 246 9.79 -8.99 -2.90
CA ARG A 246 9.71 -8.53 -1.50
C ARG A 246 8.92 -9.49 -0.61
N THR A 247 7.82 -10.05 -1.12
CA THR A 247 7.04 -11.07 -0.42
C THR A 247 7.87 -12.31 -0.15
N MET A 248 8.52 -12.85 -1.18
CA MET A 248 9.42 -14.00 -1.05
C MET A 248 10.52 -13.74 -0.01
N ARG A 249 11.18 -12.56 -0.07
CA ARG A 249 12.22 -12.20 0.89
C ARG A 249 11.71 -12.12 2.33
N THR A 250 10.47 -11.64 2.52
CA THR A 250 9.82 -11.58 3.84
C THR A 250 9.51 -12.97 4.37
N GLU A 251 8.96 -13.86 3.53
CA GLU A 251 8.65 -15.24 3.88
C GLU A 251 9.90 -16.04 4.24
N MET A 252 11.01 -15.77 3.57
CA MET A 252 12.31 -16.38 3.85
C MET A 252 13.10 -15.68 4.97
N ASN A 253 12.55 -14.63 5.60
CA ASN A 253 13.24 -13.83 6.62
C ASN A 253 14.60 -13.29 6.16
N VAL A 254 14.73 -12.90 4.90
CA VAL A 254 15.96 -12.34 4.33
C VAL A 254 16.25 -10.98 4.93
N HIS A 255 17.46 -10.76 5.42
CA HIS A 255 17.85 -9.47 5.99
C HIS A 255 17.75 -8.36 4.93
N PRO A 256 17.15 -7.18 5.25
CA PRO A 256 16.94 -6.10 4.27
C PRO A 256 18.21 -5.61 3.56
N ALA A 257 19.36 -5.64 4.23
CA ALA A 257 20.63 -5.19 3.64
C ALA A 257 21.24 -6.19 2.64
N LYS A 258 20.76 -7.44 2.58
CA LYS A 258 21.26 -8.43 1.61
C LYS A 258 20.78 -8.09 0.20
N LYS A 259 21.73 -7.89 -0.68
CA LYS A 259 21.49 -7.75 -2.12
C LYS A 259 21.82 -9.05 -2.82
N THR A 260 21.16 -9.32 -3.93
CA THR A 260 21.28 -10.57 -4.67
C THR A 260 21.34 -10.33 -6.17
N SER A 261 22.08 -11.17 -6.90
CA SER A 261 21.91 -11.26 -8.34
C SER A 261 20.57 -11.89 -8.69
N MET A 262 20.05 -11.60 -9.87
CA MET A 262 18.82 -12.23 -10.35
C MET A 262 18.79 -12.39 -11.87
N ILE A 263 18.19 -13.48 -12.32
CA ILE A 263 17.89 -13.70 -13.72
C ILE A 263 16.40 -13.55 -13.89
N ILE A 264 15.98 -12.69 -14.81
CA ILE A 264 14.57 -12.43 -15.12
C ILE A 264 14.24 -13.00 -16.48
N GLU A 265 13.44 -14.06 -16.48
CA GLU A 265 12.84 -14.64 -17.68
C GLU A 265 11.55 -13.89 -18.00
N THR A 266 11.48 -13.28 -19.17
CA THR A 266 10.31 -12.53 -19.63
C THR A 266 10.31 -12.44 -21.15
N ALA A 267 9.12 -12.47 -21.75
CA ALA A 267 8.97 -12.26 -23.20
C ALA A 267 9.15 -10.77 -23.59
N ASP A 268 8.98 -9.85 -22.65
CA ASP A 268 9.17 -8.42 -22.87
C ASP A 268 10.13 -7.85 -21.80
N ALA A 269 11.41 -7.81 -22.14
CA ALA A 269 12.45 -7.32 -21.24
C ALA A 269 12.55 -5.78 -21.18
N ALA A 270 11.99 -5.06 -22.15
CA ALA A 270 12.19 -3.61 -22.26
C ALA A 270 11.72 -2.81 -21.05
N PRO A 271 10.53 -3.05 -20.45
CA PRO A 271 10.10 -2.37 -19.23
C PRO A 271 11.04 -2.63 -18.05
N PHE A 272 11.48 -3.87 -17.86
CA PHE A 272 12.36 -4.27 -16.77
C PHE A 272 13.77 -3.66 -16.93
N GLN A 273 14.30 -3.57 -18.15
CA GLN A 273 15.58 -2.92 -18.44
C GLN A 273 15.54 -1.43 -18.14
N LYS A 274 14.48 -0.73 -18.58
CA LYS A 274 14.26 0.70 -18.24
C LYS A 274 14.12 0.93 -16.75
N ALA A 275 13.57 -0.04 -16.02
CA ALA A 275 13.35 0.02 -14.57
C ALA A 275 14.47 -0.59 -13.72
N GLN A 276 15.65 -0.87 -14.30
CA GLN A 276 16.75 -1.55 -13.60
C GLN A 276 17.17 -0.85 -12.31
N VAL A 277 17.14 0.48 -12.28
CA VAL A 277 17.42 1.28 -11.08
C VAL A 277 16.43 0.98 -9.95
N TYR A 278 15.18 0.72 -10.30
CA TYR A 278 14.11 0.39 -9.35
C TYR A 278 14.22 -1.06 -8.88
N LEU A 279 14.60 -1.99 -9.76
CA LEU A 279 14.92 -3.37 -9.38
C LEU A 279 16.10 -3.40 -8.38
N ALA A 280 17.15 -2.64 -8.64
CA ALA A 280 18.31 -2.52 -7.75
C ALA A 280 17.91 -1.99 -6.35
N LYS A 281 17.01 -1.01 -6.30
CA LYS A 281 16.59 -0.39 -5.04
C LYS A 281 15.53 -1.20 -4.29
N PHE A 282 14.48 -1.65 -4.98
CA PHE A 282 13.28 -2.19 -4.33
C PHE A 282 13.24 -3.72 -4.31
N ALA A 283 13.85 -4.40 -5.28
CA ALA A 283 14.06 -5.85 -5.29
C ALA A 283 15.40 -6.26 -4.68
N PHE A 284 16.25 -5.27 -4.30
CA PHE A 284 17.59 -5.48 -3.75
C PHE A 284 18.51 -6.24 -4.70
N ALA A 285 18.40 -5.95 -6.01
CA ALA A 285 19.24 -6.56 -7.02
C ALA A 285 20.64 -5.92 -7.05
N THR A 286 21.69 -6.75 -7.21
CA THR A 286 23.04 -6.30 -7.60
C THR A 286 23.15 -6.28 -9.12
N ASP A 287 23.00 -7.46 -9.72
CA ASP A 287 23.07 -7.69 -11.14
C ASP A 287 21.78 -8.33 -11.61
N VAL A 288 21.26 -7.84 -12.74
CA VAL A 288 20.04 -8.37 -13.34
C VAL A 288 20.33 -8.79 -14.77
N THR A 289 20.15 -10.08 -15.05
CA THR A 289 20.24 -10.64 -16.39
C THR A 289 18.85 -10.91 -16.92
N PHE A 290 18.58 -10.53 -18.16
CA PHE A 290 17.30 -10.77 -18.82
C PHE A 290 17.42 -11.87 -19.87
N THR A 291 16.41 -12.72 -19.94
CA THR A 291 16.34 -13.81 -20.95
C THR A 291 14.89 -14.07 -21.33
N GLU A 292 14.65 -14.48 -22.58
CA GLU A 292 13.32 -14.94 -22.99
C GLU A 292 12.97 -16.31 -22.40
N LYS A 293 14.00 -17.17 -22.23
CA LYS A 293 13.86 -18.50 -21.63
C LYS A 293 15.12 -18.83 -20.84
N TYR A 294 14.93 -19.23 -19.58
CA TYR A 294 16.05 -19.70 -18.77
C TYR A 294 16.24 -21.19 -18.94
N GLU A 295 17.40 -21.60 -19.51
CA GLU A 295 17.76 -22.99 -19.75
C GLU A 295 18.81 -23.53 -18.76
N GLY A 296 19.18 -22.73 -17.76
CA GLY A 296 20.13 -23.13 -16.73
C GLY A 296 19.53 -24.06 -15.65
N SER A 297 20.40 -24.59 -14.78
CA SER A 297 19.94 -25.33 -13.61
C SER A 297 19.18 -24.42 -12.66
N THR A 298 18.06 -24.89 -12.14
CA THR A 298 17.29 -24.24 -11.09
C THR A 298 17.65 -24.76 -9.68
N ASP A 299 18.61 -25.69 -9.60
CA ASP A 299 19.09 -26.21 -8.33
C ASP A 299 19.76 -25.09 -7.52
N GLY A 300 19.35 -24.94 -6.28
CA GLY A 300 19.84 -23.85 -5.42
C GLY A 300 19.33 -22.45 -5.80
N MET A 301 18.33 -22.35 -6.67
CA MET A 301 17.66 -21.09 -7.01
C MET A 301 16.29 -20.97 -6.34
N VAL A 302 15.99 -19.81 -5.81
CA VAL A 302 14.63 -19.44 -5.41
C VAL A 302 13.92 -18.84 -6.62
N GLN A 303 12.71 -19.34 -6.89
CA GLN A 303 11.91 -18.87 -8.01
C GLN A 303 10.83 -17.91 -7.53
N VAL A 304 10.66 -16.81 -8.26
CA VAL A 304 9.58 -15.84 -8.07
C VAL A 304 8.83 -15.73 -9.39
N SER A 305 7.52 -15.92 -9.36
CA SER A 305 6.71 -15.88 -10.58
C SER A 305 5.62 -14.83 -10.48
N THR A 306 5.46 -14.07 -11.55
CA THR A 306 4.35 -13.16 -11.80
C THR A 306 3.71 -13.49 -13.14
N HIS A 307 2.67 -12.77 -13.53
CA HIS A 307 2.08 -12.94 -14.86
C HIS A 307 3.06 -12.57 -15.99
N ALA A 308 3.91 -11.56 -15.78
CA ALA A 308 4.79 -10.99 -16.82
C ALA A 308 6.22 -11.53 -16.80
N ALA A 309 6.68 -12.09 -15.67
CA ALA A 309 8.08 -12.49 -15.53
C ALA A 309 8.26 -13.61 -14.52
N ARG A 310 9.33 -14.40 -14.71
CA ARG A 310 9.82 -15.36 -13.73
C ARG A 310 11.25 -14.98 -13.33
N GLY A 311 11.50 -14.87 -12.05
CA GLY A 311 12.82 -14.58 -11.48
C GLY A 311 13.50 -15.82 -10.91
N PHE A 312 14.81 -15.94 -11.11
CA PHE A 312 15.66 -16.95 -10.51
C PHE A 312 16.73 -16.24 -9.69
N ILE A 313 16.75 -16.48 -8.39
CA ILE A 313 17.60 -15.80 -7.42
C ILE A 313 18.43 -16.86 -6.67
N PRO A 314 19.76 -16.75 -6.62
CA PRO A 314 20.59 -17.71 -5.92
C PRO A 314 20.25 -17.75 -4.43
N MET A 315 19.86 -18.92 -3.93
CA MET A 315 19.47 -19.14 -2.53
C MET A 315 20.59 -18.76 -1.56
N MET A 316 21.83 -19.08 -1.92
CA MET A 316 23.01 -18.78 -1.09
C MET A 316 23.27 -17.29 -0.88
N GLU A 317 22.81 -16.43 -1.79
CA GLU A 317 22.91 -14.99 -1.63
C GLU A 317 21.80 -14.43 -0.70
N LEU A 318 20.67 -15.14 -0.57
CA LEU A 318 19.56 -14.76 0.29
C LEU A 318 19.79 -15.13 1.77
N ILE A 319 20.46 -16.25 2.03
CA ILE A 319 20.60 -16.84 3.35
C ILE A 319 21.97 -16.49 3.96
N ASP A 320 21.99 -16.08 5.22
CA ASP A 320 23.22 -16.04 6.03
C ASP A 320 23.46 -17.48 6.50
N ARG A 321 24.33 -18.18 5.76
CA ARG A 321 24.60 -19.60 5.96
C ARG A 321 24.91 -19.95 7.42
N ASP A 322 25.75 -19.14 8.07
CA ASP A 322 26.18 -19.44 9.44
C ASP A 322 25.03 -19.24 10.43
N LYS A 323 24.24 -18.19 10.27
CA LYS A 323 23.05 -17.94 11.10
C LYS A 323 21.97 -18.99 10.87
N GLU A 324 21.72 -19.36 9.62
CA GLU A 324 20.71 -20.37 9.29
C GLU A 324 21.13 -21.76 9.77
N LEU A 325 22.41 -22.13 9.62
CA LEU A 325 22.94 -23.34 10.21
C LEU A 325 22.82 -23.35 11.74
N ALA A 326 23.12 -22.23 12.39
CA ALA A 326 22.95 -22.10 13.84
C ALA A 326 21.48 -22.22 14.27
N ARG A 327 20.54 -21.65 13.50
CA ARG A 327 19.10 -21.77 13.73
C ARG A 327 18.63 -23.21 13.56
N LEU A 328 18.98 -23.85 12.44
CA LEU A 328 18.62 -25.23 12.15
C LEU A 328 19.20 -26.19 13.16
N ASN A 329 20.45 -26.02 13.60
CA ASN A 329 21.05 -26.82 14.65
C ASN A 329 20.33 -26.67 16.00
N LYS A 330 19.85 -25.48 16.34
CA LYS A 330 19.04 -25.24 17.54
C LYS A 330 17.66 -25.92 17.42
N GLU A 331 17.04 -25.85 16.25
CA GLU A 331 15.76 -26.55 15.99
C GLU A 331 15.95 -28.07 15.98
N LYS A 332 17.06 -28.58 15.43
CA LYS A 332 17.44 -30.01 15.47
C LYS A 332 17.53 -30.49 16.91
N ALA A 333 18.30 -29.79 17.74
CA ALA A 333 18.46 -30.14 19.15
C ALA A 333 17.12 -30.12 19.92
N LYS A 334 16.18 -29.24 19.57
CA LYS A 334 14.84 -29.22 20.15
C LYS A 334 14.00 -30.39 19.66
N ALA A 335 14.01 -30.71 18.37
CA ALA A 335 13.27 -31.85 17.80
C ALA A 335 13.81 -33.19 18.33
N GLU A 336 15.12 -33.35 18.49
CA GLU A 336 15.76 -34.52 19.12
C GLU A 336 15.30 -34.73 20.57
N LYS A 337 15.21 -33.63 21.37
CA LYS A 337 14.69 -33.72 22.74
C LYS A 337 13.21 -34.11 22.79
N GLU A 338 12.39 -33.50 21.90
CA GLU A 338 10.96 -33.89 21.79
C GLU A 338 10.79 -35.35 21.39
N MET A 339 11.55 -35.81 20.40
CA MET A 339 11.54 -37.19 19.95
C MET A 339 11.99 -38.19 21.06
N ALA A 340 13.08 -37.86 21.77
CA ALA A 340 13.57 -38.63 22.89
C ALA A 340 12.54 -38.75 24.02
N MET A 341 11.80 -37.66 24.31
CA MET A 341 10.73 -37.64 25.32
C MET A 341 9.61 -38.62 24.93
N PHE A 342 9.14 -38.59 23.69
CA PHE A 342 8.10 -39.52 23.22
C PHE A 342 8.60 -40.96 23.13
N ALA A 343 9.85 -41.16 22.69
CA ALA A 343 10.48 -42.50 22.68
C ALA A 343 10.55 -43.08 24.09
N ASN A 344 10.99 -42.33 25.09
CA ASN A 344 11.06 -42.76 26.48
C ASN A 344 9.67 -43.12 27.05
N GLN A 345 8.61 -42.39 26.67
CA GLN A 345 7.25 -42.70 27.07
C GLN A 345 6.77 -44.02 26.44
N LEU A 346 7.04 -44.23 25.14
CA LEU A 346 6.66 -45.46 24.43
C LEU A 346 7.48 -46.69 24.84
N ASN A 347 8.72 -46.49 25.29
CA ASN A 347 9.59 -47.55 25.79
C ASN A 347 9.33 -47.91 27.27
N ASN A 348 8.46 -47.18 27.95
CA ASN A 348 8.08 -47.49 29.33
C ASN A 348 6.93 -48.54 29.35
N PRO A 349 7.19 -49.81 29.75
CA PRO A 349 6.15 -50.87 29.73
C PRO A 349 4.93 -50.49 30.63
N LYS A 350 5.19 -49.85 31.77
CA LYS A 350 4.14 -49.40 32.69
C LYS A 350 3.20 -48.35 32.10
N PHE A 351 3.71 -47.54 31.20
CA PHE A 351 2.91 -46.54 30.48
C PHE A 351 2.07 -47.22 29.39
N VAL A 352 2.70 -48.04 28.54
CA VAL A 352 2.02 -48.69 27.40
C VAL A 352 0.94 -49.66 27.83
N GLU A 353 1.11 -50.36 28.97
CA GLU A 353 0.16 -51.32 29.48
C GLU A 353 -0.99 -50.71 30.28
N ARG A 354 -0.77 -49.49 30.89
CA ARG A 354 -1.76 -48.89 31.81
C ARG A 354 -2.47 -47.68 31.26
N ALA A 355 -1.93 -47.01 30.24
CA ALA A 355 -2.53 -45.83 29.65
C ALA A 355 -3.67 -46.21 28.67
N PRO A 356 -4.69 -45.37 28.52
CA PRO A 356 -5.73 -45.57 27.51
C PRO A 356 -5.13 -45.73 26.11
N ALA A 357 -5.64 -46.68 25.32
CA ALA A 357 -5.12 -46.97 23.98
C ALA A 357 -5.06 -45.73 23.07
N ALA A 358 -6.07 -44.84 23.19
CA ALA A 358 -6.09 -43.54 22.44
C ALA A 358 -4.92 -42.63 22.80
N LEU A 359 -4.46 -42.64 24.07
CA LEU A 359 -3.32 -41.81 24.49
C LEU A 359 -2.00 -42.39 23.98
N VAL A 360 -1.85 -43.71 23.99
CA VAL A 360 -0.68 -44.39 23.45
C VAL A 360 -0.57 -44.13 21.95
N GLU A 361 -1.68 -44.17 21.21
CA GLU A 361 -1.75 -43.88 19.79
C GLU A 361 -1.43 -42.40 19.49
N ASP A 362 -1.90 -41.45 20.28
CA ASP A 362 -1.57 -40.05 20.18
C ASP A 362 -0.05 -39.79 20.33
N ILE A 363 0.57 -40.47 21.33
CA ILE A 363 2.03 -40.37 21.53
C ILE A 363 2.81 -41.00 20.36
N ARG A 364 2.34 -42.12 19.77
CA ARG A 364 2.93 -42.70 18.56
C ARG A 364 2.86 -41.74 17.37
N ASN A 365 1.73 -41.10 17.17
CA ASN A 365 1.55 -40.12 16.11
C ASN A 365 2.44 -38.89 16.31
N LYS A 366 2.61 -38.42 17.55
CA LYS A 366 3.53 -37.33 17.89
C LYS A 366 4.99 -37.72 17.66
N TYR A 367 5.35 -38.96 18.01
CA TYR A 367 6.69 -39.48 17.76
C TYR A 367 6.99 -39.52 16.25
N ALA A 368 6.09 -40.08 15.44
CA ALA A 368 6.24 -40.13 13.98
C ALA A 368 6.38 -38.72 13.38
N LYS A 369 5.53 -37.77 13.78
CA LYS A 369 5.64 -36.37 13.34
C LYS A 369 6.96 -35.74 13.74
N SER A 370 7.51 -36.06 14.90
CA SER A 370 8.81 -35.55 15.34
C SER A 370 9.97 -36.16 14.55
N GLN A 371 9.85 -37.45 14.12
CA GLN A 371 10.82 -38.08 13.21
C GLN A 371 10.82 -37.40 11.84
N ASP A 372 9.65 -37.18 11.25
CA ASP A 372 9.52 -36.48 9.95
C ASP A 372 10.09 -35.05 10.02
N LYS A 373 9.80 -34.35 11.11
CA LYS A 373 10.35 -32.99 11.36
C LYS A 373 11.86 -32.99 11.46
N LEU A 374 12.44 -33.96 12.19
CA LEU A 374 13.89 -34.12 12.33
C LEU A 374 14.56 -34.40 10.98
N ALA A 375 13.98 -35.35 10.20
CA ALA A 375 14.48 -35.70 8.87
C ALA A 375 14.48 -34.45 7.92
N ASN A 376 13.41 -33.65 7.94
CA ASN A 376 13.32 -32.43 7.14
C ASN A 376 14.37 -31.39 7.55
N ILE A 377 14.62 -31.22 8.86
CA ILE A 377 15.66 -30.31 9.36
C ILE A 377 17.05 -30.82 8.93
N GLU A 378 17.33 -32.11 9.04
CA GLU A 378 18.60 -32.68 8.61
C GLU A 378 18.84 -32.58 7.11
N GLN A 379 17.80 -32.75 6.32
CA GLN A 379 17.85 -32.48 4.86
C GLN A 379 18.17 -31.02 4.57
N SER A 380 17.55 -30.10 5.29
CA SER A 380 17.81 -28.66 5.15
C SER A 380 19.27 -28.29 5.53
N ILE A 381 19.78 -28.86 6.62
CA ILE A 381 21.20 -28.69 7.03
C ILE A 381 22.14 -29.21 5.95
N LYS A 382 21.83 -30.39 5.38
CA LYS A 382 22.62 -30.99 4.32
C LYS A 382 22.60 -30.18 3.01
N ALA A 383 21.49 -29.53 2.72
CA ALA A 383 21.35 -28.66 1.54
C ALA A 383 22.15 -27.34 1.69
N LEU A 384 22.46 -26.92 2.92
CA LEU A 384 23.26 -25.74 3.22
C LEU A 384 24.75 -26.04 3.42
N GLY A 385 25.12 -27.27 3.59
CA GLY A 385 26.51 -27.71 3.77
C GLY A 385 27.20 -27.97 2.47
#